data_2f767006ce5ad2b328166d74823230c2
#
_entry.id   2f767006ce5ad2b328166d74823230c2
#
_cell.length_a   1.000
_cell.length_b   1.000
_cell.length_c   1.000
_cell.angle_alpha   90.00
_cell.angle_beta   90.00
_cell.angle_gamma   90.00
#
_symmetry.space_group_name_H-M   'P 1'
#
loop_
_entity.id
_entity.type
_entity.pdbx_description
1 polymer ?
#
loop_
_entity_poly.entity_id
_entity_poly.type
_entity_poly.pdbx_seq_one_letter_code
_entity_poly.pdbx_strand_id
1 'polypeptide(L)'
;MAELKQDPMHRLKHEQCYLCFTTWVEPPPAHAPSREEVRRLHKEYMARLESEGRLFGAGLLKNDNDNEATCDLGYGMFILRAETRAEAEANGFQEPNTKAGLRTMKVVPWARGEGDINISISFTNGTVKIDRRSYLLENG
;
A
#
# COMPACT_ATOMS: atom_id res chain seq x y z
N MET A 1 -38.11 -0.92 -2.88
CA MET A 1 -36.79 -0.48 -2.38
C MET A 1 -36.07 -1.67 -1.79
N ALA A 2 -34.85 -1.92 -2.26
CA ALA A 2 -34.05 -2.91 -1.61
C ALA A 2 -33.69 -2.41 -0.21
N GLU A 3 -34.05 -3.15 0.83
CA GLU A 3 -33.56 -2.89 2.16
C GLU A 3 -32.01 -2.92 2.13
N LEU A 4 -31.38 -1.83 2.54
CA LEU A 4 -29.95 -1.82 2.80
C LEU A 4 -29.72 -2.75 4.00
N LYS A 5 -29.41 -4.01 3.71
CA LYS A 5 -29.16 -5.05 4.72
C LYS A 5 -27.90 -4.78 5.58
N GLN A 6 -27.14 -3.75 5.26
CA GLN A 6 -25.98 -3.31 6.03
C GLN A 6 -25.92 -1.79 6.06
N ASP A 7 -25.70 -1.27 7.25
CA ASP A 7 -25.41 0.14 7.45
C ASP A 7 -24.18 0.53 6.61
N PRO A 8 -24.32 1.49 5.66
CA PRO A 8 -23.19 1.96 4.87
C PRO A 8 -22.02 2.47 5.71
N MET A 9 -22.33 3.04 6.88
CA MET A 9 -21.30 3.51 7.82
C MET A 9 -20.52 2.38 8.45
N HIS A 10 -21.12 1.20 8.61
CA HIS A 10 -20.41 0.02 9.09
C HIS A 10 -19.35 -0.45 8.11
N ARG A 11 -19.64 -0.42 6.80
CA ARG A 11 -18.68 -0.75 5.75
C ARG A 11 -17.49 0.20 5.73
N LEU A 12 -17.73 1.48 5.88
CA LEU A 12 -16.67 2.48 5.94
C LEU A 12 -15.87 2.37 7.23
N LYS A 13 -16.51 1.93 8.30
CA LYS A 13 -15.92 1.87 9.64
C LYS A 13 -14.98 0.68 9.85
N HIS A 14 -15.19 -0.42 9.13
CA HIS A 14 -14.43 -1.67 9.31
C HIS A 14 -13.93 -2.23 7.97
N GLU A 15 -13.09 -1.45 7.29
CA GLU A 15 -12.48 -1.93 6.05
C GLU A 15 -11.44 -3.00 6.35
N GLN A 16 -11.63 -4.19 5.77
CA GLN A 16 -10.66 -5.27 5.88
C GLN A 16 -9.48 -5.00 4.94
N CYS A 17 -8.30 -4.94 5.51
CA CYS A 17 -7.03 -4.80 4.81
C CYS A 17 -6.03 -5.84 5.30
N TYR A 18 -4.90 -5.91 4.61
CA TYR A 18 -3.77 -6.76 4.97
C TYR A 18 -2.49 -5.96 4.87
N LEU A 19 -1.74 -5.93 5.96
CA LEU A 19 -0.42 -5.32 6.01
C LEU A 19 0.59 -6.32 5.46
N CYS A 20 1.34 -5.92 4.46
CA CYS A 20 2.40 -6.73 3.86
C CYS A 20 3.75 -6.14 4.21
N PHE A 21 4.46 -6.77 5.13
CA PHE A 21 5.81 -6.37 5.54
C PHE A 21 6.84 -7.13 4.72
N THR A 22 7.76 -6.42 4.11
CA THR A 22 8.80 -7.01 3.25
C THR A 22 10.19 -6.80 3.85
N THR A 23 11.02 -7.82 3.73
CA THR A 23 12.41 -7.80 4.22
C THR A 23 13.34 -8.32 3.15
N TRP A 24 14.49 -7.66 2.97
CA TRP A 24 15.52 -8.14 2.04
C TRP A 24 16.10 -9.47 2.48
N VAL A 25 16.26 -10.36 1.51
CA VAL A 25 17.03 -11.61 1.68
C VAL A 25 18.51 -11.27 1.52
N GLU A 26 19.31 -11.55 2.53
CA GLU A 26 20.75 -11.31 2.53
C GLU A 26 21.51 -12.58 2.92
N PRO A 27 22.45 -13.06 2.09
CA PRO A 27 22.77 -12.56 0.75
C PRO A 27 21.63 -12.87 -0.23
N PRO A 28 21.51 -12.12 -1.35
CA PRO A 28 20.49 -12.40 -2.35
C PRO A 28 20.70 -13.78 -2.98
N PRO A 29 19.64 -14.45 -3.47
CA PRO A 29 19.78 -15.74 -4.14
C PRO A 29 20.74 -15.67 -5.32
N ALA A 30 21.50 -16.75 -5.57
CA ALA A 30 22.32 -16.89 -6.76
C ALA A 30 21.43 -16.75 -8.01
N HIS A 31 21.89 -16.03 -9.01
CA HIS A 31 21.17 -15.78 -10.27
C HIS A 31 19.88 -14.94 -10.13
N ALA A 32 19.64 -14.32 -8.97
CA ALA A 32 18.56 -13.36 -8.84
C ALA A 32 18.80 -12.13 -9.75
N PRO A 33 17.73 -11.54 -10.31
CA PRO A 33 17.87 -10.28 -11.04
C PRO A 33 18.37 -9.17 -10.12
N SER A 34 18.98 -8.13 -10.68
CA SER A 34 19.45 -7.00 -9.88
C SER A 34 18.26 -6.24 -9.27
N ARG A 35 18.51 -5.59 -8.14
CA ARG A 35 17.49 -4.74 -7.48
C ARG A 35 16.97 -3.65 -8.42
N GLU A 36 17.83 -3.12 -9.27
CA GLU A 36 17.46 -2.08 -10.25
C GLU A 36 16.47 -2.60 -11.31
N GLU A 37 16.72 -3.79 -11.85
CA GLU A 37 15.81 -4.42 -12.82
C GLU A 37 14.43 -4.66 -12.24
N VAL A 38 14.36 -5.16 -11.01
CA VAL A 38 13.10 -5.47 -10.35
C VAL A 38 12.38 -4.21 -9.88
N ARG A 39 13.11 -3.12 -9.63
CA ARG A 39 12.55 -1.85 -9.16
C ARG A 39 11.50 -1.26 -10.12
N ARG A 40 11.76 -1.30 -11.41
CA ARG A 40 10.81 -0.85 -12.44
C ARG A 40 9.53 -1.70 -12.40
N LEU A 41 9.70 -3.01 -12.38
CA LEU A 41 8.58 -3.96 -12.30
C LEU A 41 7.77 -3.76 -11.02
N HIS A 42 8.43 -3.50 -9.91
CA HIS A 42 7.80 -3.18 -8.64
C HIS A 42 6.91 -1.93 -8.73
N LYS A 43 7.42 -0.86 -9.34
CA LYS A 43 6.63 0.37 -9.53
C LYS A 43 5.41 0.14 -10.42
N GLU A 44 5.56 -0.60 -11.51
CA GLU A 44 4.46 -0.96 -12.39
C GLU A 44 3.40 -1.80 -11.67
N TYR A 45 3.83 -2.75 -10.85
CA TYR A 45 2.96 -3.58 -10.03
C TYR A 45 2.16 -2.74 -9.01
N MET A 46 2.82 -1.83 -8.29
CA MET A 46 2.14 -0.95 -7.34
C MET A 46 1.14 -0.01 -8.01
N ALA A 47 1.49 0.57 -9.15
CA ALA A 47 0.61 1.42 -9.94
C ALA A 47 -0.63 0.65 -10.44
N ARG A 48 -0.46 -0.60 -10.82
CA ARG A 48 -1.59 -1.46 -11.21
C ARG A 48 -2.52 -1.73 -10.04
N LEU A 49 -1.98 -2.10 -8.88
CA LEU A 49 -2.80 -2.32 -7.68
C LEU A 49 -3.57 -1.06 -7.28
N GLU A 50 -2.93 0.10 -7.39
CA GLU A 50 -3.56 1.39 -7.12
C GLU A 50 -4.71 1.65 -8.10
N SER A 51 -4.49 1.46 -9.40
CA SER A 51 -5.52 1.65 -10.43
C SER A 51 -6.71 0.70 -10.29
N GLU A 52 -6.47 -0.49 -9.77
CA GLU A 52 -7.50 -1.49 -9.49
C GLU A 52 -8.22 -1.27 -8.14
N GLY A 53 -7.84 -0.25 -7.38
CA GLY A 53 -8.39 0.04 -6.05
C GLY A 53 -7.96 -0.94 -4.96
N ARG A 54 -6.94 -1.74 -5.19
CA ARG A 54 -6.45 -2.77 -4.27
C ARG A 54 -5.36 -2.28 -3.33
N LEU A 55 -4.72 -1.18 -3.62
CA LEU A 55 -3.67 -0.60 -2.79
C LEU A 55 -4.22 0.53 -1.93
N PHE A 56 -4.16 0.36 -0.62
CA PHE A 56 -4.47 1.44 0.33
C PHE A 56 -3.29 2.42 0.46
N GLY A 57 -2.08 1.90 0.53
CA GLY A 57 -0.85 2.68 0.62
C GLY A 57 0.37 1.79 0.63
N ALA A 58 1.52 2.38 0.37
CA ALA A 58 2.81 1.69 0.38
C ALA A 58 3.93 2.67 0.74
N GLY A 59 4.98 2.17 1.34
CA GLY A 59 6.14 3.00 1.67
C GLY A 59 7.26 2.23 2.35
N LEU A 60 8.35 2.94 2.58
CA LEU A 60 9.51 2.42 3.28
C LEU A 60 9.30 2.51 4.79
N LEU A 61 9.77 1.49 5.48
CA LEU A 61 9.89 1.51 6.93
C LEU A 61 11.23 2.13 7.30
N LYS A 62 11.21 3.05 8.21
CA LYS A 62 12.39 3.78 8.66
C LYS A 62 12.48 3.77 10.18
N ASN A 63 13.67 3.92 10.71
CA ASN A 63 13.84 4.24 12.13
C ASN A 63 13.78 5.76 12.35
N ASP A 64 13.88 6.20 13.61
CA ASP A 64 13.82 7.62 13.97
C ASP A 64 14.94 8.48 13.37
N ASN A 65 16.02 7.85 12.88
CA ASN A 65 17.14 8.51 12.21
C ASN A 65 17.05 8.47 10.68
N ASP A 66 15.89 8.14 10.12
CA ASP A 66 15.68 7.97 8.67
C ASP A 66 16.58 6.91 8.01
N ASN A 67 17.06 5.94 8.78
CA ASN A 67 17.87 4.85 8.26
C ASN A 67 17.00 3.62 7.93
N GLU A 68 16.82 3.36 6.65
CA GLU A 68 15.99 2.26 6.13
C GLU A 68 16.45 0.86 6.59
N ALA A 69 17.74 0.70 6.84
CA ALA A 69 18.32 -0.61 7.10
C ALA A 69 18.05 -1.14 8.52
N THR A 70 17.49 -0.34 9.41
CA THR A 70 17.44 -0.66 10.85
C THR A 70 16.04 -0.78 11.42
N CYS A 71 14.99 -0.84 10.60
CA CYS A 71 13.65 -1.09 11.10
C CYS A 71 13.41 -2.59 11.33
N ASP A 72 13.06 -2.95 12.57
CA ASP A 72 12.84 -4.34 12.98
C ASP A 72 11.64 -5.01 12.27
N LEU A 73 10.68 -4.23 11.78
CA LEU A 73 9.51 -4.74 11.08
C LEU A 73 9.80 -5.09 9.62
N GLY A 74 10.93 -4.68 9.09
CA GLY A 74 11.33 -4.93 7.72
C GLY A 74 11.81 -3.69 6.96
N TYR A 75 11.91 -3.79 5.66
CA TYR A 75 12.37 -2.73 4.76
C TYR A 75 11.22 -1.86 4.26
N GLY A 76 10.12 -2.48 3.88
CA GLY A 76 8.97 -1.79 3.33
C GLY A 76 7.66 -2.41 3.77
N MET A 77 6.60 -1.64 3.63
CA MET A 77 5.26 -2.10 3.92
C MET A 77 4.31 -1.59 2.84
N PHE A 78 3.35 -2.42 2.46
CA PHE A 78 2.19 -1.99 1.71
C PHE A 78 0.92 -2.60 2.28
N ILE A 79 -0.19 -1.91 2.08
CA ILE A 79 -1.49 -2.28 2.63
C ILE A 79 -2.40 -2.62 1.47
N LEU A 80 -2.84 -3.86 1.42
CA LEU A 80 -3.78 -4.36 0.42
C LEU A 80 -5.21 -4.32 0.95
N ARG A 81 -6.12 -3.85 0.12
CA ARG A 81 -7.54 -4.10 0.28
C ARG A 81 -7.83 -5.48 -0.27
N ALA A 82 -8.34 -6.37 0.57
CA ALA A 82 -8.74 -7.71 0.18
C ALA A 82 -9.77 -8.23 1.17
N GLU A 83 -10.68 -9.06 0.71
CA GLU A 83 -11.72 -9.62 1.58
C GLU A 83 -11.20 -10.83 2.38
N THR A 84 -10.22 -11.54 1.83
CA THR A 84 -9.66 -12.74 2.43
C THR A 84 -8.13 -12.71 2.45
N ARG A 85 -7.55 -13.47 3.38
CA ARG A 85 -6.09 -13.70 3.41
C ARG A 85 -5.59 -14.32 2.11
N ALA A 86 -6.31 -15.29 1.57
CA ALA A 86 -5.92 -15.96 0.33
C ALA A 86 -5.81 -14.98 -0.84
N GLU A 87 -6.74 -14.04 -0.95
CA GLU A 87 -6.70 -12.98 -1.96
C GLU A 87 -5.51 -12.03 -1.72
N ALA A 88 -5.28 -11.62 -0.47
CA ALA A 88 -4.15 -10.76 -0.12
C ALA A 88 -2.81 -11.43 -0.41
N GLU A 89 -2.65 -12.69 -0.07
CA GLU A 89 -1.44 -13.46 -0.36
C GLU A 89 -1.23 -13.68 -1.86
N ALA A 90 -2.30 -14.01 -2.60
CA ALA A 90 -2.22 -14.18 -4.04
C ALA A 90 -1.76 -12.89 -4.74
N ASN A 91 -2.24 -11.74 -4.30
CA ASN A 91 -1.81 -10.44 -4.82
C ASN A 91 -0.42 -10.05 -4.30
N GLY A 92 -0.18 -10.21 -3.00
CA GLY A 92 1.06 -9.79 -2.35
C GLY A 92 2.28 -10.56 -2.85
N PHE A 93 2.18 -11.87 -3.00
CA PHE A 93 3.30 -12.70 -3.47
C PHE A 93 3.63 -12.51 -4.95
N GLN A 94 2.80 -11.78 -5.70
CA GLN A 94 3.14 -11.34 -7.06
C GLN A 94 4.02 -10.07 -7.08
N GLU A 95 4.28 -9.47 -5.91
CA GLU A 95 5.21 -8.35 -5.82
C GLU A 95 6.57 -8.76 -6.37
N PRO A 96 7.12 -8.04 -7.37
CA PRO A 96 8.26 -8.52 -8.14
C PRO A 96 9.52 -8.85 -7.36
N ASN A 97 9.85 -8.12 -6.30
CA ASN A 97 10.99 -8.46 -5.45
C ASN A 97 10.75 -9.77 -4.67
N THR A 98 9.55 -9.97 -4.19
CA THR A 98 9.14 -11.18 -3.48
C THR A 98 9.12 -12.38 -4.42
N LYS A 99 8.54 -12.20 -5.59
CA LYS A 99 8.49 -13.23 -6.62
C LYS A 99 9.88 -13.64 -7.12
N ALA A 100 10.81 -12.69 -7.19
CA ALA A 100 12.21 -12.95 -7.56
C ALA A 100 13.07 -13.55 -6.42
N GLY A 101 12.52 -13.71 -5.23
CA GLY A 101 13.25 -14.21 -4.06
C GLY A 101 14.18 -13.18 -3.43
N LEU A 102 14.10 -11.91 -3.83
CA LEU A 102 14.90 -10.83 -3.27
C LEU A 102 14.38 -10.34 -1.93
N ARG A 103 13.09 -10.53 -1.67
CA ARG A 103 12.43 -10.19 -0.40
C ARG A 103 11.57 -11.33 0.09
N THR A 104 11.42 -11.43 1.40
CA THR A 104 10.36 -12.21 2.04
C THR A 104 9.20 -11.28 2.39
N MET A 105 8.03 -11.86 2.59
CA MET A 105 6.82 -11.11 2.94
C MET A 105 6.08 -11.77 4.09
N LYS A 106 5.66 -10.93 5.04
CA LYS A 106 4.76 -11.31 6.12
C LYS A 106 3.45 -10.56 5.95
N VAL A 107 2.34 -11.30 5.93
CA VAL A 107 0.99 -10.75 5.76
C VAL A 107 0.25 -10.78 7.07
N VAL A 108 -0.24 -9.62 7.51
CA VAL A 108 -0.97 -9.45 8.77
C VAL A 108 -2.34 -8.85 8.48
N PRO A 109 -3.44 -9.48 8.90
CA PRO A 109 -4.76 -8.89 8.74
C PRO A 109 -4.90 -7.62 9.58
N TRP A 110 -5.55 -6.61 9.02
CA TRP A 110 -5.83 -5.35 9.69
C TRP A 110 -7.21 -4.84 9.31
N ALA A 111 -8.08 -4.73 10.29
CA ALA A 111 -9.38 -4.11 10.12
C ALA A 111 -9.28 -2.64 10.53
N ARG A 112 -9.35 -1.74 9.55
CA ARG A 112 -9.33 -0.31 9.83
C ARG A 112 -10.64 0.12 10.46
N GLY A 113 -10.60 0.57 11.72
CA GLY A 113 -11.78 1.03 12.46
C GLY A 113 -11.88 2.54 12.56
N GLU A 114 -10.76 3.23 12.64
CA GLU A 114 -10.68 4.67 12.84
C GLU A 114 -9.78 5.32 11.79
N GLY A 115 -9.98 6.59 11.58
CA GLY A 115 -9.24 7.41 10.65
C GLY A 115 -10.15 8.09 9.63
N ASP A 116 -9.63 9.13 9.01
CA ASP A 116 -10.33 9.86 7.97
C ASP A 116 -9.35 10.37 6.91
N ILE A 117 -9.86 10.59 5.72
CA ILE A 117 -9.20 11.33 4.66
C ILE A 117 -10.20 12.34 4.13
N ASN A 118 -9.87 13.62 4.22
CA ASN A 118 -10.69 14.70 3.74
C ASN A 118 -10.10 15.31 2.48
N ILE A 119 -10.89 15.42 1.43
CA ILE A 119 -10.51 16.06 0.18
C ILE A 119 -11.54 17.16 -0.11
N SER A 120 -11.07 18.40 -0.30
CA SER A 120 -11.92 19.47 -0.77
C SER A 120 -11.29 20.17 -1.98
N ILE A 121 -12.14 20.54 -2.92
CA ILE A 121 -11.74 21.22 -4.15
C ILE A 121 -12.41 22.60 -4.17
N SER A 122 -11.62 23.65 -4.33
CA SER A 122 -12.12 25.02 -4.53
C SER A 122 -11.93 25.42 -5.99
N PHE A 123 -13.02 25.54 -6.72
CA PHE A 123 -12.99 26.02 -8.11
C PHE A 123 -12.63 27.50 -8.18
N THR A 124 -13.04 28.29 -7.21
CA THR A 124 -12.75 29.72 -7.15
C THR A 124 -11.26 29.99 -7.01
N ASN A 125 -10.60 29.24 -6.14
CA ASN A 125 -9.17 29.46 -5.84
C ASN A 125 -8.24 28.56 -6.66
N GLY A 126 -8.78 27.59 -7.40
CA GLY A 126 -7.98 26.61 -8.13
C GLY A 126 -7.12 25.75 -7.21
N THR A 127 -7.64 25.39 -6.03
CA THR A 127 -6.88 24.62 -5.04
C THR A 127 -7.56 23.32 -4.69
N VAL A 128 -6.75 22.33 -4.32
CA VAL A 128 -7.20 21.09 -3.66
C VAL A 128 -6.57 21.02 -2.27
N LYS A 129 -7.37 20.63 -1.29
CA LYS A 129 -6.94 20.30 0.07
C LYS A 129 -7.07 18.81 0.26
N ILE A 130 -5.98 18.19 0.68
CA ILE A 130 -5.97 16.79 1.11
C ILE A 130 -5.55 16.79 2.57
N ASP A 131 -6.45 16.39 3.45
CA ASP A 131 -6.32 16.54 4.89
C ASP A 131 -6.07 17.99 5.28
N ARG A 132 -4.91 18.28 5.86
CA ARG A 132 -4.55 19.63 6.31
C ARG A 132 -3.60 20.35 5.35
N ARG A 133 -3.21 19.71 4.26
CA ARG A 133 -2.30 20.29 3.26
C ARG A 133 -3.07 20.85 2.08
N SER A 134 -2.66 22.01 1.63
CA SER A 134 -3.24 22.68 0.45
C SER A 134 -2.29 22.59 -0.73
N TYR A 135 -2.83 22.36 -1.89
CA TYR A 135 -2.08 22.26 -3.15
C TYR A 135 -2.76 23.14 -4.20
N LEU A 136 -1.96 23.76 -5.05
CA LEU A 136 -2.47 24.43 -6.24
C LEU A 136 -2.77 23.39 -7.32
N LEU A 137 -3.94 23.51 -7.94
CA LEU A 137 -4.24 22.73 -9.14
C LEU A 137 -3.48 23.37 -10.31
N GLU A 138 -2.56 22.64 -10.89
CA GLU A 138 -1.88 23.10 -12.11
C GLU A 138 -2.86 23.04 -13.28
N ASN A 139 -2.90 24.11 -14.06
CA ASN A 139 -3.63 24.11 -15.33
C ASN A 139 -2.86 23.24 -16.31
N GLY A 140 -3.38 22.05 -16.52
CA GLY A 140 -2.81 21.14 -17.51
C GLY A 140 -2.93 21.66 -18.95
#